data_7e78a863d31b748d37057dec2dc4778f
#
_entry.id   7e78a863d31b748d37057dec2dc4778f
#
_cell.length_a   1.000
_cell.length_b   1.000
_cell.length_c   1.000
_cell.angle_alpha   90.00
_cell.angle_beta   90.00
_cell.angle_gamma   90.00
#
_symmetry.space_group_name_H-M   'P 1'
#
loop_
_entity.id
_entity.type
_entity.pdbx_description
1 polymer ?
#
loop_
_entity_poly.entity_id
_entity_poly.type
_entity_poly.pdbx_seq_one_letter_code
_entity_poly.pdbx_strand_id
1 'polypeptide(L)'
;EHYLKLRKVDSLVKGGLNALPAAAGVGEAARRMREGGLDAVVVDYGAEAAATAAGRYGILTERDITRLVARRAGECALGEVATRPLIVCAEHDSLYRVRARLAERRIRHIGVLGADGALVDLISFKDILSGMELAYVHELQHALRARDQALSSSQRSLYLAEKVIESSLEGIMVTDAHARILSVNPAFTRMTGYTAQEVVGLNPSILNSGRQSPAFYARMWESLVQDGQWQGEVWNRRKTGEVYPQLLHITAIRDRDGQLTHYAALFTDISRLKETEARIRDLAYYDPLTGLPNRRLLEDRLQVELAHAARLRCRLAVMFVDLDRFKRINDSLGHEVGDKLLVEIAQRLRATLREDDTVARMGGDEFLVVLNNLSGPDEAATMARRLVGALRRPVQIEGRELVVTTSLGISIYPDDSQ
;
A
#
# COMPACT_ATOMS: atom_id res chain seq x y z
N GLU A 1 1.74 -5.70 46.91
CA GLU A 1 2.13 -4.58 47.80
C GLU A 1 2.05 -3.21 47.11
N HIS A 2 2.49 -3.08 45.88
CA HIS A 2 2.45 -1.80 45.11
C HIS A 2 1.02 -1.26 44.99
N TYR A 3 0.05 -2.13 44.70
CA TYR A 3 -1.35 -1.79 44.57
C TYR A 3 -1.94 -1.19 45.87
N LEU A 4 -1.64 -1.79 47.01
CA LEU A 4 -2.12 -1.33 48.30
C LEU A 4 -1.56 0.04 48.72
N LYS A 5 -0.38 0.40 48.22
CA LYS A 5 0.23 1.72 48.48
C LYS A 5 -0.46 2.84 47.72
N LEU A 6 -1.06 2.53 46.54
CA LEU A 6 -1.70 3.51 45.63
C LEU A 6 -3.18 3.72 45.95
N ARG A 7 -3.86 2.71 46.51
CA ARG A 7 -5.29 2.77 46.80
C ARG A 7 -5.54 3.32 48.19
N LYS A 8 -6.53 4.19 48.31
CA LYS A 8 -6.99 4.78 49.55
C LYS A 8 -8.21 4.05 50.10
N VAL A 9 -8.46 4.23 51.36
CA VAL A 9 -9.58 3.65 52.10
C VAL A 9 -10.93 4.10 51.55
N ASP A 10 -11.03 5.31 51.02
CA ASP A 10 -12.22 5.90 50.42
C ASP A 10 -12.86 4.98 49.36
N SER A 11 -12.05 4.22 48.64
CA SER A 11 -12.50 3.27 47.63
C SER A 11 -13.27 2.07 48.19
N LEU A 12 -13.20 1.82 49.46
CA LEU A 12 -13.90 0.72 50.19
C LEU A 12 -15.06 1.22 51.04
N VAL A 13 -15.20 2.53 51.28
CA VAL A 13 -16.26 3.12 52.10
C VAL A 13 -17.60 2.96 51.37
N LYS A 14 -18.53 2.25 52.01
CA LYS A 14 -19.87 1.99 51.45
C LYS A 14 -20.92 2.93 52.00
N GLY A 15 -20.58 3.66 53.05
CA GLY A 15 -21.50 4.62 53.70
C GLY A 15 -22.72 3.90 54.33
N GLY A 16 -22.57 3.45 55.51
CA GLY A 16 -23.65 2.75 56.21
C GLY A 16 -23.23 2.39 57.63
N LEU A 17 -22.77 3.39 58.36
CA LEU A 17 -22.31 3.15 59.73
C LEU A 17 -23.42 2.54 60.61
N ASN A 18 -23.26 1.30 61.00
CA ASN A 18 -24.15 0.63 61.98
C ASN A 18 -23.62 0.87 63.40
N ALA A 19 -23.95 2.06 63.93
CA ALA A 19 -23.63 2.43 65.30
C ALA A 19 -24.87 2.25 66.19
N LEU A 20 -24.64 1.66 67.35
CA LEU A 20 -25.67 1.55 68.41
C LEU A 20 -25.24 2.36 69.62
N PRO A 21 -26.21 2.96 70.34
CA PRO A 21 -25.87 3.68 71.59
C PRO A 21 -25.34 2.74 72.66
N ALA A 22 -24.44 3.23 73.47
CA ALA A 22 -23.82 2.45 74.58
C ALA A 22 -24.84 1.87 75.57
N ALA A 23 -26.02 2.50 75.67
CA ALA A 23 -27.12 2.02 76.52
C ALA A 23 -27.92 0.87 75.88
N ALA A 24 -27.72 0.53 74.59
CA ALA A 24 -28.40 -0.57 73.95
C ALA A 24 -27.95 -1.93 74.51
N GLY A 25 -28.82 -2.93 74.46
CA GLY A 25 -28.51 -4.27 74.96
C GLY A 25 -27.77 -5.14 73.96
N VAL A 26 -26.97 -6.09 74.43
CA VAL A 26 -26.21 -7.04 73.61
C VAL A 26 -27.14 -7.82 72.65
N GLY A 27 -28.42 -8.12 73.08
CA GLY A 27 -29.41 -8.78 72.22
C GLY A 27 -29.81 -7.96 70.98
N GLU A 28 -29.83 -6.64 71.06
CA GLU A 28 -30.10 -5.71 69.94
C GLU A 28 -28.92 -5.72 68.98
N ALA A 29 -27.71 -5.66 69.48
CA ALA A 29 -26.49 -5.78 68.64
C ALA A 29 -26.45 -7.09 67.88
N ALA A 30 -26.71 -8.21 68.54
CA ALA A 30 -26.75 -9.53 67.92
C ALA A 30 -27.83 -9.64 66.83
N ARG A 31 -29.01 -9.03 67.00
CA ARG A 31 -30.06 -8.97 65.99
C ARG A 31 -29.62 -8.15 64.79
N ARG A 32 -29.08 -6.97 65.04
CA ARG A 32 -28.59 -6.05 64.00
C ARG A 32 -27.47 -6.66 63.16
N MET A 33 -26.53 -7.36 63.79
CA MET A 33 -25.47 -8.07 63.09
C MET A 33 -26.02 -9.20 62.22
N ARG A 34 -26.99 -9.98 62.69
CA ARG A 34 -27.61 -11.07 61.93
C ARG A 34 -28.41 -10.55 60.75
N GLU A 35 -29.25 -9.53 60.93
CA GLU A 35 -30.09 -8.93 59.91
C GLU A 35 -29.25 -8.21 58.84
N GLY A 36 -28.15 -7.54 59.23
CA GLY A 36 -27.24 -6.84 58.36
C GLY A 36 -26.09 -7.69 57.78
N GLY A 37 -25.97 -8.98 58.19
CA GLY A 37 -24.83 -9.82 57.80
C GLY A 37 -23.47 -9.22 58.24
N LEU A 38 -23.47 -8.57 59.43
CA LEU A 38 -22.31 -7.83 59.92
C LEU A 38 -21.51 -8.66 60.92
N ASP A 39 -20.20 -8.63 60.78
CA ASP A 39 -19.25 -9.31 61.69
C ASP A 39 -18.94 -8.47 62.95
N ALA A 40 -19.31 -7.17 62.95
CA ALA A 40 -19.13 -6.24 64.05
C ALA A 40 -20.14 -5.08 63.97
N VAL A 41 -20.36 -4.46 65.13
CA VAL A 41 -21.14 -3.20 65.26
C VAL A 41 -20.31 -2.17 66.01
N VAL A 42 -20.49 -0.91 65.68
CA VAL A 42 -19.91 0.22 66.41
C VAL A 42 -20.80 0.58 67.59
N VAL A 43 -20.20 0.87 68.72
CA VAL A 43 -20.90 1.36 69.91
C VAL A 43 -20.59 2.85 70.10
N ASP A 44 -21.60 3.71 70.11
CA ASP A 44 -21.44 5.17 70.30
C ASP A 44 -21.75 5.51 71.74
N TYR A 45 -20.77 6.08 72.44
CA TYR A 45 -20.91 6.53 73.81
C TYR A 45 -21.36 8.00 73.96
N GLY A 46 -21.60 8.68 72.82
CA GLY A 46 -21.97 10.07 72.81
C GLY A 46 -20.81 11.03 72.81
N ALA A 47 -21.03 12.29 72.40
CA ALA A 47 -19.97 13.26 72.21
C ALA A 47 -19.32 13.73 73.53
N GLU A 48 -20.09 13.64 74.63
CA GLU A 48 -19.60 14.05 75.96
C GLU A 48 -18.70 13.02 76.64
N ALA A 49 -18.64 11.79 76.13
CA ALA A 49 -17.94 10.68 76.76
C ALA A 49 -16.45 10.60 76.42
N ALA A 50 -15.92 11.44 75.50
CA ALA A 50 -14.49 11.42 75.16
C ALA A 50 -14.02 12.71 74.47
N ALA A 51 -12.73 13.06 74.69
CA ALA A 51 -12.04 14.21 74.10
C ALA A 51 -11.65 14.00 72.60
N THR A 52 -11.75 12.77 72.08
CA THR A 52 -11.37 12.45 70.70
C THR A 52 -12.43 11.56 70.03
N ALA A 53 -12.57 11.66 68.67
CA ALA A 53 -13.50 10.82 67.91
C ALA A 53 -13.26 9.31 68.15
N ALA A 54 -12.03 8.88 68.20
CA ALA A 54 -11.65 7.47 68.49
C ALA A 54 -12.10 7.03 69.88
N GLY A 55 -12.09 7.92 70.89
CA GLY A 55 -12.54 7.64 72.23
C GLY A 55 -14.07 7.61 72.38
N ARG A 56 -14.80 8.24 71.49
CA ARG A 56 -16.27 8.25 71.43
C ARG A 56 -16.87 6.88 71.08
N TYR A 57 -16.12 6.13 70.26
CA TYR A 57 -16.60 4.89 69.69
C TYR A 57 -15.90 3.66 70.26
N GLY A 58 -16.67 2.58 70.40
CA GLY A 58 -16.20 1.24 70.70
C GLY A 58 -16.64 0.24 69.65
N ILE A 59 -16.18 -0.97 69.74
CA ILE A 59 -16.53 -2.06 68.80
C ILE A 59 -16.94 -3.30 69.56
N LEU A 60 -18.00 -3.93 69.08
CA LEU A 60 -18.41 -5.24 69.51
C LEU A 60 -18.45 -6.18 68.30
N THR A 61 -17.69 -7.28 68.38
CA THR A 61 -17.60 -8.27 67.31
C THR A 61 -18.47 -9.49 67.59
N GLU A 62 -18.75 -10.29 66.56
CA GLU A 62 -19.46 -11.59 66.68
C GLU A 62 -18.79 -12.48 67.73
N ARG A 63 -17.46 -12.48 67.80
CA ARG A 63 -16.66 -13.25 68.78
C ARG A 63 -16.89 -12.78 70.20
N ASP A 64 -17.09 -11.49 70.40
CA ASP A 64 -17.40 -10.95 71.71
C ASP A 64 -18.79 -11.33 72.17
N ILE A 65 -19.77 -11.27 71.27
CA ILE A 65 -21.15 -11.73 71.52
C ILE A 65 -21.15 -13.22 71.88
N THR A 66 -20.44 -14.06 71.10
CA THR A 66 -20.33 -15.51 71.39
C THR A 66 -19.78 -15.78 72.79
N ARG A 67 -18.75 -15.01 73.24
CA ARG A 67 -18.18 -15.10 74.57
C ARG A 67 -19.14 -14.66 75.67
N LEU A 68 -19.90 -13.60 75.43
CA LEU A 68 -20.89 -13.08 76.36
C LEU A 68 -22.07 -14.05 76.57
N VAL A 69 -22.57 -14.63 75.50
CA VAL A 69 -23.62 -15.66 75.52
C VAL A 69 -23.10 -16.88 76.32
N ALA A 70 -21.87 -17.34 76.08
CA ALA A 70 -21.26 -18.45 76.82
C ALA A 70 -21.15 -18.16 78.34
N ARG A 71 -21.04 -16.91 78.74
CA ARG A 71 -20.97 -16.46 80.16
C ARG A 71 -22.33 -16.12 80.74
N ARG A 72 -23.47 -16.32 80.04
CA ARG A 72 -24.80 -15.93 80.46
C ARG A 72 -25.01 -14.45 80.78
N ALA A 73 -24.21 -13.60 80.17
CA ALA A 73 -24.24 -12.14 80.35
C ALA A 73 -25.11 -11.44 79.30
N GLY A 74 -26.31 -12.00 79.00
CA GLY A 74 -27.17 -11.50 77.90
C GLY A 74 -27.94 -10.19 78.15
N GLU A 75 -27.96 -9.68 79.37
CA GLU A 75 -28.67 -8.43 79.71
C GLU A 75 -27.77 -7.20 79.94
N CYS A 76 -26.45 -7.28 79.62
CA CYS A 76 -25.55 -6.18 79.77
C CYS A 76 -25.73 -5.09 78.74
N ALA A 77 -25.49 -3.84 79.10
CA ALA A 77 -25.44 -2.71 78.17
C ALA A 77 -24.18 -2.81 77.30
N LEU A 78 -24.29 -2.41 76.00
CA LEU A 78 -23.15 -2.46 75.07
C LEU A 78 -21.93 -1.67 75.56
N GLY A 79 -22.15 -0.60 76.27
CA GLY A 79 -21.12 0.27 76.85
C GLY A 79 -20.21 -0.43 77.86
N GLU A 80 -20.69 -1.52 78.50
CA GLU A 80 -19.93 -2.27 79.50
C GLU A 80 -19.02 -3.34 78.86
N VAL A 81 -19.35 -3.79 77.65
CA VAL A 81 -18.79 -5.01 77.05
C VAL A 81 -18.00 -4.72 75.73
N ALA A 82 -18.25 -3.61 75.07
CA ALA A 82 -17.56 -3.22 73.83
C ALA A 82 -16.08 -2.87 74.10
N THR A 83 -15.22 -3.24 73.17
CA THR A 83 -13.81 -2.88 73.22
C THR A 83 -13.65 -1.39 72.85
N ARG A 84 -13.05 -0.63 73.74
CA ARG A 84 -12.86 0.84 73.59
C ARG A 84 -11.38 1.18 73.89
N PRO A 85 -10.74 2.22 73.20
CA PRO A 85 -11.27 2.97 72.05
C PRO A 85 -11.29 2.19 70.80
N LEU A 86 -12.19 2.53 69.86
CA LEU A 86 -12.17 2.00 68.49
C LEU A 86 -10.88 2.48 67.81
N ILE A 87 -10.16 1.55 67.17
CA ILE A 87 -8.99 1.90 66.36
C ILE A 87 -9.50 2.42 65.02
N VAL A 88 -8.99 3.61 64.60
CA VAL A 88 -9.48 4.31 63.43
C VAL A 88 -8.37 4.63 62.44
N CYS A 89 -8.71 4.85 61.19
CA CYS A 89 -7.85 5.39 60.14
C CYS A 89 -8.61 6.55 59.43
N ALA A 90 -7.91 7.35 58.66
CA ALA A 90 -8.51 8.35 57.80
C ALA A 90 -8.93 7.73 56.48
N GLU A 91 -10.01 8.27 55.85
CA GLU A 91 -10.49 7.81 54.56
C GLU A 91 -9.45 7.91 53.44
N HIS A 92 -8.48 8.81 53.55
CA HIS A 92 -7.39 9.00 52.62
C HIS A 92 -6.10 8.21 52.96
N ASP A 93 -6.10 7.40 54.03
CA ASP A 93 -5.00 6.48 54.34
C ASP A 93 -4.89 5.43 53.25
N SER A 94 -3.65 4.99 52.93
CA SER A 94 -3.46 3.89 51.98
C SER A 94 -3.90 2.54 52.57
N LEU A 95 -4.49 1.69 51.74
CA LEU A 95 -4.89 0.34 52.16
C LEU A 95 -3.69 -0.47 52.74
N TYR A 96 -2.50 -0.16 52.29
CA TYR A 96 -1.27 -0.75 52.84
C TYR A 96 -1.08 -0.42 54.34
N ARG A 97 -1.23 0.87 54.70
CA ARG A 97 -1.16 1.32 56.07
C ARG A 97 -2.22 0.72 56.97
N VAL A 98 -3.45 0.65 56.43
CA VAL A 98 -4.59 0.09 57.15
C VAL A 98 -4.37 -1.41 57.38
N ARG A 99 -3.95 -2.16 56.37
CA ARG A 99 -3.60 -3.58 56.51
C ARG A 99 -2.50 -3.81 57.53
N ALA A 100 -1.43 -3.00 57.50
CA ALA A 100 -0.33 -3.09 58.47
C ALA A 100 -0.84 -2.85 59.91
N ARG A 101 -1.72 -1.82 60.11
CA ARG A 101 -2.30 -1.50 61.42
C ARG A 101 -3.23 -2.60 61.93
N LEU A 102 -4.04 -3.22 61.06
CA LEU A 102 -4.88 -4.36 61.41
C LEU A 102 -4.04 -5.57 61.88
N ALA A 103 -2.95 -5.86 61.15
CA ALA A 103 -2.02 -6.95 61.49
C ALA A 103 -1.26 -6.70 62.76
N GLU A 104 -0.62 -5.48 62.95
CA GLU A 104 0.14 -5.09 64.09
C GLU A 104 -0.68 -5.12 65.37
N ARG A 105 -1.89 -4.59 65.32
CA ARG A 105 -2.80 -4.55 66.46
C ARG A 105 -3.62 -5.82 66.65
N ARG A 106 -3.49 -6.82 65.76
CA ARG A 106 -4.22 -8.10 65.76
C ARG A 106 -5.74 -7.92 65.81
N ILE A 107 -6.24 -6.88 65.14
CA ILE A 107 -7.67 -6.55 65.02
C ILE A 107 -8.17 -6.92 63.64
N ARG A 108 -9.48 -7.17 63.50
CA ARG A 108 -10.12 -7.53 62.22
C ARG A 108 -10.88 -6.40 61.60
N HIS A 109 -11.20 -5.36 62.37
CA HIS A 109 -11.97 -4.20 61.96
C HIS A 109 -11.28 -2.92 62.39
N ILE A 110 -11.45 -1.89 61.56
CA ILE A 110 -10.93 -0.54 61.78
C ILE A 110 -11.99 0.48 61.37
N GLY A 111 -12.24 1.48 62.21
CA GLY A 111 -13.15 2.55 61.88
C GLY A 111 -12.51 3.53 60.86
N VAL A 112 -13.31 4.07 59.98
CA VAL A 112 -12.88 5.08 59.00
C VAL A 112 -13.41 6.44 59.39
N LEU A 113 -12.53 7.42 59.59
CA LEU A 113 -12.88 8.81 59.84
C LEU A 113 -12.91 9.58 58.51
N GLY A 114 -14.02 10.31 58.30
CA GLY A 114 -14.14 11.30 57.24
C GLY A 114 -13.29 12.53 57.45
N ALA A 115 -13.32 13.44 56.50
CA ALA A 115 -12.54 14.69 56.54
C ALA A 115 -12.98 15.63 57.71
N ASP A 116 -14.20 15.50 58.18
CA ASP A 116 -14.76 16.21 59.34
C ASP A 116 -14.46 15.57 60.67
N GLY A 117 -13.69 14.44 60.66
CA GLY A 117 -13.37 13.67 61.84
C GLY A 117 -14.52 12.79 62.39
N ALA A 118 -15.67 12.74 61.72
CA ALA A 118 -16.76 11.83 62.07
C ALA A 118 -16.45 10.40 61.56
N LEU A 119 -16.98 9.40 62.28
CA LEU A 119 -16.87 8.00 61.85
C LEU A 119 -17.86 7.78 60.71
N VAL A 120 -17.36 7.39 59.51
CA VAL A 120 -18.14 7.21 58.29
C VAL A 120 -18.40 5.77 57.97
N ASP A 121 -17.48 4.86 58.35
CA ASP A 121 -17.60 3.43 58.07
C ASP A 121 -16.77 2.55 58.99
N LEU A 122 -17.01 1.24 58.96
CA LEU A 122 -16.21 0.20 59.62
C LEU A 122 -15.74 -0.80 58.58
N ILE A 123 -14.43 -0.87 58.34
CA ILE A 123 -13.81 -1.75 57.32
C ILE A 123 -13.22 -2.96 58.01
N SER A 124 -13.47 -4.13 57.47
CA SER A 124 -12.85 -5.39 57.86
C SER A 124 -11.66 -5.76 57.00
N PHE A 125 -10.81 -6.68 57.46
CA PHE A 125 -9.76 -7.29 56.68
C PHE A 125 -10.28 -7.98 55.42
N LYS A 126 -11.51 -8.54 55.48
CA LYS A 126 -12.22 -9.19 54.38
C LYS A 126 -12.59 -8.17 53.27
N ASP A 127 -13.04 -6.97 53.65
CA ASP A 127 -13.34 -5.93 52.70
C ASP A 127 -12.11 -5.49 51.89
N ILE A 128 -10.94 -5.40 52.55
CA ILE A 128 -9.68 -5.11 51.90
C ILE A 128 -9.29 -6.21 50.89
N LEU A 129 -9.42 -7.48 51.28
CA LEU A 129 -9.11 -8.61 50.37
C LEU A 129 -10.07 -8.65 49.16
N SER A 130 -11.37 -8.54 49.40
CA SER A 130 -12.35 -8.55 48.32
C SER A 130 -12.14 -7.36 47.32
N GLY A 131 -11.83 -6.18 47.84
CA GLY A 131 -11.47 -5.04 47.02
C GLY A 131 -10.21 -5.25 46.18
N MET A 132 -9.21 -5.96 46.72
CA MET A 132 -8.00 -6.33 46.00
C MET A 132 -8.26 -7.35 44.88
N GLU A 133 -9.06 -8.39 45.18
CA GLU A 133 -9.40 -9.43 44.18
C GLU A 133 -10.12 -8.83 42.99
N LEU A 134 -11.13 -8.01 43.23
CA LEU A 134 -11.90 -7.33 42.20
C LEU A 134 -11.01 -6.43 41.33
N ALA A 135 -10.14 -5.66 41.93
CA ALA A 135 -9.25 -4.76 41.20
C ALA A 135 -8.19 -5.52 40.38
N TYR A 136 -7.63 -6.62 40.92
CA TYR A 136 -6.68 -7.45 40.21
C TYR A 136 -7.31 -8.14 39.00
N VAL A 137 -8.52 -8.67 39.15
CA VAL A 137 -9.27 -9.25 38.05
C VAL A 137 -9.56 -8.22 36.96
N HIS A 138 -9.93 -7.01 37.35
CA HIS A 138 -10.20 -5.93 36.40
C HIS A 138 -8.93 -5.51 35.62
N GLU A 139 -7.80 -5.36 36.29
CA GLU A 139 -6.52 -5.03 35.67
C GLU A 139 -6.05 -6.12 34.71
N LEU A 140 -6.21 -7.40 35.09
CA LEU A 140 -5.88 -8.54 34.25
C LEU A 140 -6.76 -8.58 33.00
N GLN A 141 -8.07 -8.31 33.16
CA GLN A 141 -8.98 -8.24 32.03
C GLN A 141 -8.62 -7.10 31.05
N HIS A 142 -8.22 -5.94 31.58
CA HIS A 142 -7.76 -4.83 30.74
C HIS A 142 -6.50 -5.17 29.96
N ALA A 143 -5.49 -5.79 30.63
CA ALA A 143 -4.26 -6.21 29.97
C ALA A 143 -4.51 -7.25 28.86
N LEU A 144 -5.39 -8.23 29.13
CA LEU A 144 -5.77 -9.24 28.13
C LEU A 144 -6.45 -8.61 26.91
N ARG A 145 -7.42 -7.72 27.13
CA ARG A 145 -8.10 -7.02 26.04
C ARG A 145 -7.15 -6.18 25.19
N ALA A 146 -6.23 -5.44 25.83
CA ALA A 146 -5.24 -4.66 25.12
C ALA A 146 -4.32 -5.52 24.24
N ARG A 147 -3.89 -6.69 24.78
CA ARG A 147 -3.08 -7.65 24.03
C ARG A 147 -3.86 -8.23 22.84
N ASP A 148 -5.10 -8.64 23.04
CA ASP A 148 -5.93 -9.22 21.99
C ASP A 148 -6.23 -8.21 20.88
N GLN A 149 -6.46 -6.94 21.23
CA GLN A 149 -6.62 -5.85 20.27
C GLN A 149 -5.34 -5.60 19.46
N ALA A 150 -4.18 -5.59 20.11
CA ALA A 150 -2.88 -5.43 19.44
C ALA A 150 -2.61 -6.59 18.47
N LEU A 151 -2.90 -7.82 18.89
CA LEU A 151 -2.74 -9.01 18.05
C LEU A 151 -3.67 -8.97 16.83
N SER A 152 -4.95 -8.65 17.04
CA SER A 152 -5.94 -8.52 15.97
C SER A 152 -5.57 -7.43 14.96
N SER A 153 -5.09 -6.28 15.44
CA SER A 153 -4.66 -5.20 14.55
C SER A 153 -3.43 -5.59 13.72
N SER A 154 -2.46 -6.27 14.33
CA SER A 154 -1.27 -6.78 13.63
C SER A 154 -1.65 -7.82 12.57
N GLN A 155 -2.51 -8.78 12.90
CA GLN A 155 -3.00 -9.78 11.95
C GLN A 155 -3.74 -9.15 10.78
N ARG A 156 -4.59 -8.14 11.06
CA ARG A 156 -5.32 -7.41 10.02
C ARG A 156 -4.38 -6.65 9.09
N SER A 157 -3.34 -6.02 9.63
CA SER A 157 -2.34 -5.32 8.81
C SER A 157 -1.56 -6.27 7.90
N LEU A 158 -1.15 -7.42 8.41
CA LEU A 158 -0.48 -8.46 7.63
C LEU A 158 -1.38 -8.99 6.51
N TYR A 159 -2.63 -9.31 6.84
CA TYR A 159 -3.61 -9.77 5.86
C TYR A 159 -3.86 -8.75 4.75
N LEU A 160 -3.98 -7.46 5.10
CA LEU A 160 -4.15 -6.40 4.11
C LEU A 160 -2.92 -6.25 3.21
N ALA A 161 -1.71 -6.30 3.79
CA ALA A 161 -0.47 -6.24 3.02
C ALA A 161 -0.37 -7.41 2.03
N GLU A 162 -0.70 -8.64 2.47
CA GLU A 162 -0.75 -9.82 1.61
C GLU A 162 -1.76 -9.64 0.47
N LYS A 163 -2.98 -9.17 0.78
CA LYS A 163 -4.02 -8.94 -0.23
C LYS A 163 -3.66 -7.84 -1.23
N VAL A 164 -2.97 -6.79 -0.82
CA VAL A 164 -2.45 -5.75 -1.72
C VAL A 164 -1.44 -6.35 -2.70
N ILE A 165 -0.50 -7.17 -2.21
CA ILE A 165 0.49 -7.85 -3.05
C ILE A 165 -0.19 -8.82 -4.02
N GLU A 166 -1.14 -9.65 -3.56
CA GLU A 166 -1.87 -10.60 -4.38
C GLU A 166 -2.72 -9.94 -5.47
N SER A 167 -3.37 -8.81 -5.16
CA SER A 167 -4.25 -8.08 -6.08
C SER A 167 -3.52 -7.13 -7.02
N SER A 168 -2.21 -6.93 -6.84
CA SER A 168 -1.42 -6.07 -7.71
C SER A 168 -1.47 -6.54 -9.17
N LEU A 169 -1.54 -5.58 -10.09
CA LEU A 169 -1.40 -5.82 -11.53
C LEU A 169 0.08 -5.93 -11.94
N GLU A 170 0.96 -5.36 -11.15
CA GLU A 170 2.40 -5.45 -11.35
C GLU A 170 2.95 -6.77 -10.83
N GLY A 171 3.92 -7.34 -11.54
CA GLY A 171 4.68 -8.49 -11.06
C GLY A 171 5.53 -8.07 -9.87
N ILE A 172 5.37 -8.78 -8.75
CA ILE A 172 6.17 -8.56 -7.55
C ILE A 172 6.98 -9.82 -7.28
N MET A 173 8.27 -9.64 -7.06
CA MET A 173 9.20 -10.70 -6.71
C MET A 173 10.07 -10.23 -5.55
N VAL A 174 10.23 -11.08 -4.55
CA VAL A 174 11.15 -10.85 -3.42
C VAL A 174 12.24 -11.90 -3.46
N THR A 175 13.49 -11.47 -3.27
CA THR A 175 14.64 -12.37 -3.19
C THR A 175 15.37 -12.18 -1.85
N ASP A 176 16.21 -13.15 -1.50
CA ASP A 176 17.21 -12.99 -0.43
C ASP A 176 18.36 -12.06 -0.88
N ALA A 177 19.32 -11.81 0.03
CA ALA A 177 20.52 -11.01 -0.26
C ALA A 177 21.43 -11.62 -1.34
N HIS A 178 21.28 -12.91 -1.68
CA HIS A 178 22.03 -13.62 -2.72
C HIS A 178 21.26 -13.71 -4.04
N ALA A 179 20.20 -12.89 -4.18
CA ALA A 179 19.31 -12.89 -5.35
C ALA A 179 18.65 -14.25 -5.62
N ARG A 180 18.29 -15.02 -4.60
CA ARG A 180 17.45 -16.21 -4.73
C ARG A 180 16.00 -15.84 -4.47
N ILE A 181 15.11 -16.20 -5.36
CA ILE A 181 13.67 -15.89 -5.27
C ILE A 181 13.07 -16.57 -4.05
N LEU A 182 12.47 -15.78 -3.16
CA LEU A 182 11.75 -16.25 -1.99
C LEU A 182 10.25 -16.31 -2.23
N SER A 183 9.71 -15.32 -2.92
CA SER A 183 8.28 -15.27 -3.22
C SER A 183 8.00 -14.47 -4.49
N VAL A 184 6.87 -14.77 -5.12
CA VAL A 184 6.31 -14.04 -6.25
C VAL A 184 4.80 -13.92 -6.09
N ASN A 185 4.20 -12.85 -6.62
CA ASN A 185 2.76 -12.66 -6.59
C ASN A 185 2.06 -13.29 -7.81
N PRO A 186 0.72 -13.39 -7.84
CA PRO A 186 -0.01 -13.93 -8.98
C PRO A 186 0.21 -13.19 -10.31
N ALA A 187 0.49 -11.88 -10.27
CA ALA A 187 0.78 -11.12 -11.48
C ALA A 187 2.11 -11.54 -12.12
N PHE A 188 3.12 -11.88 -11.33
CA PHE A 188 4.36 -12.49 -11.84
C PHE A 188 4.05 -13.72 -12.69
N THR A 189 3.24 -14.64 -12.17
CA THR A 189 2.88 -15.87 -12.88
C THR A 189 2.12 -15.58 -14.17
N ARG A 190 1.13 -14.68 -14.12
CA ARG A 190 0.39 -14.29 -15.34
C ARG A 190 1.28 -13.68 -16.42
N MET A 191 2.26 -12.89 -16.01
CA MET A 191 3.14 -12.14 -16.90
C MET A 191 4.26 -13.02 -17.49
N THR A 192 4.89 -13.84 -16.65
CA THR A 192 6.07 -14.63 -17.06
C THR A 192 5.73 -16.04 -17.52
N GLY A 193 4.58 -16.58 -17.10
CA GLY A 193 4.19 -17.97 -17.32
C GLY A 193 4.83 -18.97 -16.36
N TYR A 194 5.71 -18.54 -15.45
CA TYR A 194 6.30 -19.40 -14.43
C TYR A 194 5.47 -19.37 -13.15
N THR A 195 5.25 -20.52 -12.55
CA THR A 195 4.59 -20.62 -11.23
C THR A 195 5.58 -20.32 -10.10
N ALA A 196 5.07 -19.96 -8.91
CA ALA A 196 5.90 -19.77 -7.73
C ALA A 196 6.74 -21.02 -7.40
N GLN A 197 6.16 -22.21 -7.52
CA GLN A 197 6.85 -23.48 -7.22
C GLN A 197 8.03 -23.74 -8.15
N GLU A 198 8.00 -23.24 -9.38
CA GLU A 198 9.07 -23.42 -10.35
C GLU A 198 10.23 -22.45 -10.16
N VAL A 199 9.99 -21.29 -9.55
CA VAL A 199 11.01 -20.22 -9.48
C VAL A 199 11.58 -19.98 -8.09
N VAL A 200 10.90 -20.37 -7.02
CA VAL A 200 11.40 -20.22 -5.66
C VAL A 200 12.72 -20.96 -5.49
N GLY A 201 13.72 -20.29 -4.92
CA GLY A 201 15.10 -20.77 -4.77
C GLY A 201 15.99 -20.55 -5.98
N LEU A 202 15.44 -20.21 -7.16
CA LEU A 202 16.22 -19.90 -8.37
C LEU A 202 16.67 -18.43 -8.39
N ASN A 203 17.64 -18.14 -9.27
CA ASN A 203 18.04 -16.76 -9.55
C ASN A 203 17.12 -16.14 -10.61
N PRO A 204 16.74 -14.84 -10.51
CA PRO A 204 15.92 -14.15 -11.52
C PRO A 204 16.46 -14.16 -12.95
N SER A 205 17.73 -14.50 -13.13
CA SER A 205 18.34 -14.69 -14.46
C SER A 205 17.64 -15.73 -15.34
N ILE A 206 16.77 -16.57 -14.77
CA ILE A 206 15.88 -17.47 -15.54
C ILE A 206 15.00 -16.69 -16.55
N LEU A 207 14.71 -15.42 -16.27
CA LEU A 207 13.93 -14.56 -17.15
C LEU A 207 14.77 -13.86 -18.21
N ASN A 208 16.11 -14.00 -18.20
CA ASN A 208 16.99 -13.28 -19.10
C ASN A 208 16.75 -13.67 -20.56
N SER A 209 16.48 -12.67 -21.42
CA SER A 209 16.31 -12.86 -22.86
C SER A 209 17.64 -12.98 -23.63
N GLY A 210 18.76 -12.58 -23.03
CA GLY A 210 20.05 -12.43 -23.71
C GLY A 210 20.19 -11.14 -24.54
N ARG A 211 19.19 -10.26 -24.54
CA ARG A 211 19.21 -9.04 -25.35
C ARG A 211 20.07 -7.92 -24.74
N GLN A 212 20.13 -7.82 -23.42
CA GLN A 212 21.00 -6.87 -22.73
C GLN A 212 22.42 -7.44 -22.58
N SER A 213 23.40 -6.55 -22.68
CA SER A 213 24.82 -6.93 -22.50
C SER A 213 25.15 -7.22 -21.03
N PRO A 214 26.21 -7.99 -20.74
CA PRO A 214 26.70 -8.17 -19.37
C PRO A 214 27.03 -6.85 -18.66
N ALA A 215 27.51 -5.85 -19.38
CA ALA A 215 27.80 -4.52 -18.86
C ALA A 215 26.55 -3.77 -18.38
N PHE A 216 25.38 -4.03 -18.97
CA PHE A 216 24.11 -3.48 -18.50
C PHE A 216 23.77 -4.01 -17.10
N TYR A 217 23.86 -5.32 -16.91
CA TYR A 217 23.58 -5.93 -15.60
C TYR A 217 24.61 -5.55 -14.54
N ALA A 218 25.88 -5.37 -14.93
CA ALA A 218 26.91 -4.91 -14.01
C ALA A 218 26.59 -3.51 -13.45
N ARG A 219 26.19 -2.55 -14.32
CA ARG A 219 25.75 -1.23 -13.88
C ARG A 219 24.49 -1.27 -13.02
N MET A 220 23.53 -2.15 -13.35
CA MET A 220 22.33 -2.35 -12.54
C MET A 220 22.71 -2.75 -11.11
N TRP A 221 23.59 -3.74 -10.96
CA TRP A 221 24.04 -4.21 -9.66
C TRP A 221 24.87 -3.17 -8.90
N GLU A 222 25.70 -2.41 -9.61
CA GLU A 222 26.46 -1.31 -9.01
C GLU A 222 25.54 -0.26 -8.40
N SER A 223 24.50 0.18 -9.12
CA SER A 223 23.50 1.11 -8.60
C SER A 223 22.75 0.53 -7.40
N LEU A 224 22.36 -0.76 -7.44
CA LEU A 224 21.69 -1.42 -6.32
C LEU A 224 22.57 -1.46 -5.05
N VAL A 225 23.86 -1.63 -5.19
CA VAL A 225 24.81 -1.64 -4.06
C VAL A 225 25.03 -0.24 -3.51
N GLN A 226 25.21 0.75 -4.40
CA GLN A 226 25.51 2.14 -4.03
C GLN A 226 24.29 2.92 -3.55
N ASP A 227 23.20 2.88 -4.35
CA ASP A 227 22.01 3.72 -4.16
C ASP A 227 20.86 2.97 -3.45
N GLY A 228 20.97 1.66 -3.34
CA GLY A 228 19.92 0.81 -2.77
C GLY A 228 18.70 0.61 -3.67
N GLN A 229 18.70 1.16 -4.87
CA GLN A 229 17.61 1.04 -5.82
C GLN A 229 18.10 1.14 -7.27
N TRP A 230 17.33 0.57 -8.20
CA TRP A 230 17.54 0.66 -9.63
C TRP A 230 16.21 0.62 -10.37
N GLN A 231 16.11 1.38 -11.45
CA GLN A 231 14.96 1.36 -12.35
C GLN A 231 15.42 1.44 -13.80
N GLY A 232 14.77 0.66 -14.67
CA GLY A 232 15.05 0.71 -16.09
C GLY A 232 14.22 -0.27 -16.92
N GLU A 233 14.31 -0.15 -18.25
CA GLU A 233 13.70 -1.08 -19.19
C GLU A 233 14.59 -2.30 -19.36
N VAL A 234 14.00 -3.50 -19.23
CA VAL A 234 14.68 -4.80 -19.42
C VAL A 234 13.88 -5.64 -20.40
N TRP A 235 14.58 -6.34 -21.27
CA TRP A 235 13.95 -7.33 -22.16
C TRP A 235 14.10 -8.71 -21.54
N ASN A 236 13.00 -9.27 -21.10
CA ASN A 236 12.96 -10.60 -20.50
C ASN A 236 12.29 -11.61 -21.43
N ARG A 237 12.36 -12.89 -21.04
CA ARG A 237 11.81 -14.04 -21.78
C ARG A 237 10.78 -14.73 -20.90
N ARG A 238 9.56 -14.91 -21.41
CA ARG A 238 8.53 -15.73 -20.80
C ARG A 238 8.87 -17.22 -20.89
N LYS A 239 8.20 -18.03 -20.10
CA LYS A 239 8.30 -19.50 -20.18
C LYS A 239 8.00 -20.05 -21.57
N THR A 240 7.14 -19.40 -22.34
CA THR A 240 6.81 -19.73 -23.73
C THR A 240 7.94 -19.47 -24.72
N GLY A 241 9.01 -18.78 -24.33
CA GLY A 241 10.10 -18.34 -25.20
C GLY A 241 9.91 -16.94 -25.78
N GLU A 242 8.75 -16.32 -25.64
CA GLU A 242 8.47 -14.96 -26.09
C GLU A 242 9.35 -13.95 -25.35
N VAL A 243 9.99 -13.05 -26.10
CA VAL A 243 10.80 -11.95 -25.56
C VAL A 243 9.94 -10.68 -25.50
N TYR A 244 9.86 -10.08 -24.30
CA TYR A 244 9.02 -8.92 -24.05
C TYR A 244 9.76 -7.83 -23.26
N PRO A 245 9.44 -6.54 -23.47
CA PRO A 245 9.99 -5.46 -22.68
C PRO A 245 9.21 -5.31 -21.38
N GLN A 246 9.93 -5.07 -20.29
CA GLN A 246 9.34 -4.71 -19.02
C GLN A 246 10.03 -3.49 -18.42
N LEU A 247 9.26 -2.67 -17.71
CA LEU A 247 9.80 -1.67 -16.79
C LEU A 247 10.04 -2.38 -15.45
N LEU A 248 11.29 -2.38 -14.99
CA LEU A 248 11.73 -3.06 -13.77
C LEU A 248 12.22 -2.02 -12.76
N HIS A 249 11.70 -2.11 -11.54
CA HIS A 249 12.16 -1.36 -10.38
C HIS A 249 12.62 -2.35 -9.31
N ILE A 250 13.85 -2.20 -8.84
CA ILE A 250 14.42 -3.05 -7.78
C ILE A 250 14.82 -2.17 -6.60
N THR A 251 14.47 -2.60 -5.39
CA THR A 251 14.84 -1.92 -4.14
C THR A 251 15.51 -2.92 -3.20
N ALA A 252 16.64 -2.51 -2.63
CA ALA A 252 17.34 -3.25 -1.58
C ALA A 252 16.69 -2.99 -0.23
N ILE A 253 16.28 -4.05 0.46
CA ILE A 253 15.68 -4.01 1.80
C ILE A 253 16.76 -4.31 2.82
N ARG A 254 16.93 -3.41 3.78
CA ARG A 254 17.92 -3.52 4.85
C ARG A 254 17.22 -3.62 6.20
N ASP A 255 17.86 -4.31 7.15
CA ASP A 255 17.40 -4.38 8.53
C ASP A 255 17.70 -3.08 9.31
N ARG A 256 17.40 -3.08 10.62
CA ARG A 256 17.62 -1.92 11.49
C ARG A 256 19.10 -1.57 11.69
N ASP A 257 19.99 -2.53 11.45
CA ASP A 257 21.44 -2.39 11.57
C ASP A 257 22.09 -2.02 10.22
N GLY A 258 21.27 -1.80 9.17
CA GLY A 258 21.71 -1.41 7.83
C GLY A 258 22.20 -2.59 6.97
N GLN A 259 22.10 -3.83 7.45
CA GLN A 259 22.49 -5.02 6.68
C GLN A 259 21.46 -5.33 5.61
N LEU A 260 21.92 -5.63 4.40
CA LEU A 260 21.08 -6.08 3.31
C LEU A 260 20.46 -7.43 3.64
N THR A 261 19.14 -7.51 3.59
CA THR A 261 18.39 -8.74 3.86
C THR A 261 17.70 -9.29 2.61
N HIS A 262 17.10 -8.42 1.82
CA HIS A 262 16.29 -8.82 0.65
C HIS A 262 16.41 -7.80 -0.47
N TYR A 263 15.96 -8.22 -1.68
CA TYR A 263 15.60 -7.30 -2.75
C TYR A 263 14.12 -7.49 -3.06
N ALA A 264 13.42 -6.38 -3.28
CA ALA A 264 12.07 -6.37 -3.84
C ALA A 264 12.13 -5.85 -5.27
N ALA A 265 11.57 -6.59 -6.21
CA ALA A 265 11.46 -6.22 -7.61
C ALA A 265 9.99 -6.08 -8.00
N LEU A 266 9.64 -4.90 -8.55
CA LEU A 266 8.35 -4.63 -9.17
C LEU A 266 8.57 -4.48 -10.67
N PHE A 267 7.70 -5.07 -11.48
CA PHE A 267 7.83 -4.98 -12.93
C PHE A 267 6.48 -5.01 -13.63
N THR A 268 6.44 -4.24 -14.70
CA THR A 268 5.26 -4.05 -15.54
C THR A 268 5.61 -4.43 -16.98
N ASP A 269 4.79 -5.23 -17.61
CA ASP A 269 4.88 -5.52 -19.05
C ASP A 269 4.49 -4.26 -19.83
N ILE A 270 5.45 -3.72 -20.59
CA ILE A 270 5.25 -2.51 -21.40
C ILE A 270 5.12 -2.82 -22.91
N SER A 271 4.84 -4.07 -23.28
CA SER A 271 4.67 -4.47 -24.70
C SER A 271 3.59 -3.64 -25.37
N ARG A 272 2.39 -3.53 -24.76
CA ARG A 272 1.29 -2.72 -25.31
C ARG A 272 1.62 -1.23 -25.41
N LEU A 273 2.40 -0.71 -24.47
CA LEU A 273 2.86 0.68 -24.50
C LEU A 273 3.78 0.89 -25.71
N LYS A 274 4.78 0.02 -25.87
CA LYS A 274 5.73 0.09 -27.00
C LYS A 274 5.05 -0.10 -28.35
N GLU A 275 4.09 -1.01 -28.46
CA GLU A 275 3.27 -1.16 -29.66
C GLU A 275 2.44 0.08 -29.97
N THR A 276 1.85 0.67 -28.93
CA THR A 276 1.06 1.91 -29.08
C THR A 276 1.95 3.08 -29.51
N GLU A 277 3.10 3.23 -28.88
CA GLU A 277 4.10 4.27 -29.25
C GLU A 277 4.57 4.09 -30.70
N ALA A 278 4.88 2.86 -31.10
CA ALA A 278 5.25 2.55 -32.50
C ALA A 278 4.11 2.90 -33.45
N ARG A 279 2.88 2.51 -33.11
CA ARG A 279 1.70 2.80 -33.94
C ARG A 279 1.42 4.30 -34.04
N ILE A 280 1.55 5.05 -32.95
CA ILE A 280 1.41 6.52 -32.97
C ILE A 280 2.48 7.14 -33.88
N ARG A 281 3.71 6.66 -33.77
CA ARG A 281 4.81 7.14 -34.63
C ARG A 281 4.54 6.83 -36.10
N ASP A 282 4.08 5.60 -36.39
CA ASP A 282 3.76 5.21 -37.76
C ASP A 282 2.62 6.05 -38.32
N LEU A 283 1.54 6.28 -37.55
CA LEU A 283 0.44 7.18 -37.96
C LEU A 283 0.89 8.64 -38.12
N ALA A 284 1.87 9.10 -37.35
CA ALA A 284 2.37 10.47 -37.42
C ALA A 284 3.23 10.72 -38.67
N TYR A 285 3.90 9.69 -39.20
CA TYR A 285 4.94 9.83 -40.22
C TYR A 285 4.70 9.03 -41.50
N TYR A 286 3.79 8.05 -41.49
CA TYR A 286 3.50 7.20 -42.65
C TYR A 286 2.01 7.23 -43.01
N ASP A 287 1.74 7.06 -44.31
CA ASP A 287 0.38 6.89 -44.80
C ASP A 287 -0.14 5.48 -44.45
N PRO A 288 -1.28 5.34 -43.76
CA PRO A 288 -1.75 4.04 -43.27
C PRO A 288 -2.19 3.07 -44.37
N LEU A 289 -2.53 3.56 -45.57
CA LEU A 289 -2.93 2.73 -46.67
C LEU A 289 -1.72 2.15 -47.43
N THR A 290 -0.79 3.01 -47.78
CA THR A 290 0.34 2.63 -48.68
C THR A 290 1.62 2.28 -47.97
N GLY A 291 1.77 2.64 -46.67
CA GLY A 291 2.99 2.49 -45.89
C GLY A 291 4.12 3.44 -46.33
N LEU A 292 3.86 4.35 -47.27
CA LEU A 292 4.81 5.38 -47.68
C LEU A 292 4.92 6.49 -46.59
N PRO A 293 6.03 7.24 -46.53
CA PRO A 293 6.10 8.52 -45.86
C PRO A 293 4.87 9.39 -46.16
N ASN A 294 4.28 9.98 -45.13
CA ASN A 294 3.23 10.98 -45.31
C ASN A 294 3.84 12.38 -45.55
N ARG A 295 2.95 13.38 -45.75
CA ARG A 295 3.35 14.76 -45.96
C ARG A 295 4.39 15.26 -44.94
N ARG A 296 4.17 14.98 -43.65
CA ARG A 296 5.01 15.47 -42.55
C ARG A 296 6.44 14.90 -42.63
N LEU A 297 6.55 13.58 -42.78
CA LEU A 297 7.87 12.94 -42.88
C LEU A 297 8.61 13.39 -44.16
N LEU A 298 7.85 13.63 -45.23
CA LEU A 298 8.43 14.13 -46.45
C LEU A 298 9.00 15.56 -46.27
N GLU A 299 8.24 16.46 -45.65
CA GLU A 299 8.65 17.84 -45.37
C GLU A 299 9.92 17.87 -44.53
N ASP A 300 9.98 17.06 -43.46
CA ASP A 300 11.16 16.93 -42.60
C ASP A 300 12.39 16.43 -43.40
N ARG A 301 12.22 15.39 -44.21
CA ARG A 301 13.30 14.87 -45.08
C ARG A 301 13.73 15.87 -46.11
N LEU A 302 12.79 16.51 -46.81
CA LEU A 302 13.08 17.48 -47.84
C LEU A 302 13.93 18.66 -47.31
N GLN A 303 13.65 19.16 -46.12
CA GLN A 303 14.48 20.20 -45.47
C GLN A 303 15.93 19.74 -45.26
N VAL A 304 16.11 18.51 -44.78
CA VAL A 304 17.45 17.94 -44.57
C VAL A 304 18.19 17.78 -45.90
N GLU A 305 17.51 17.25 -46.93
CA GLU A 305 18.10 17.01 -48.24
C GLU A 305 18.43 18.32 -48.99
N LEU A 306 17.59 19.37 -48.87
CA LEU A 306 17.88 20.69 -49.39
C LEU A 306 19.13 21.30 -48.73
N ALA A 307 19.24 21.22 -47.40
CA ALA A 307 20.42 21.70 -46.69
C ALA A 307 21.71 20.93 -47.11
N HIS A 308 21.55 19.62 -47.34
CA HIS A 308 22.64 18.76 -47.82
C HIS A 308 23.04 19.12 -49.25
N ALA A 309 22.06 19.29 -50.15
CA ALA A 309 22.28 19.69 -51.54
C ALA A 309 22.97 21.06 -51.64
N ALA A 310 22.54 22.02 -50.83
CA ALA A 310 23.18 23.35 -50.77
C ALA A 310 24.65 23.27 -50.36
N ARG A 311 24.97 22.46 -49.33
CA ARG A 311 26.36 22.30 -48.84
C ARG A 311 27.26 21.60 -49.84
N LEU A 312 26.78 20.57 -50.51
CA LEU A 312 27.53 19.75 -51.46
C LEU A 312 27.48 20.32 -52.89
N ARG A 313 26.70 21.35 -53.13
CA ARG A 313 26.46 21.94 -54.44
C ARG A 313 25.99 20.92 -55.48
N CYS A 314 25.12 19.98 -55.04
CA CYS A 314 24.46 19.02 -55.91
C CYS A 314 22.99 19.45 -56.17
N ARG A 315 22.38 18.81 -57.15
CA ARG A 315 20.97 19.06 -57.52
C ARG A 315 20.06 18.09 -56.85
N LEU A 316 18.88 18.55 -56.53
CA LEU A 316 17.76 17.77 -56.03
C LEU A 316 16.51 18.03 -56.90
N ALA A 317 15.76 16.99 -57.23
CA ALA A 317 14.47 17.19 -57.92
C ALA A 317 13.30 16.75 -57.08
N VAL A 318 12.27 17.56 -57.08
CA VAL A 318 10.96 17.22 -56.47
C VAL A 318 9.99 16.95 -57.62
N MET A 319 9.38 15.76 -57.62
CA MET A 319 8.40 15.38 -58.64
C MET A 319 7.01 15.18 -57.99
N PHE A 320 6.03 15.90 -58.47
CA PHE A 320 4.65 15.75 -58.10
C PHE A 320 3.99 14.77 -59.06
N VAL A 321 3.39 13.71 -58.53
CA VAL A 321 2.77 12.64 -59.33
C VAL A 321 1.30 12.55 -58.96
N ASP A 322 0.40 12.68 -59.92
CA ASP A 322 -1.05 12.61 -59.76
C ASP A 322 -1.62 11.53 -60.69
N LEU A 323 -2.56 10.72 -60.20
CA LEU A 323 -3.19 9.67 -61.00
C LEU A 323 -4.38 10.21 -61.78
N ASP A 324 -4.27 10.27 -63.10
CA ASP A 324 -5.32 10.79 -63.94
C ASP A 324 -6.63 10.04 -63.77
N ARG A 325 -7.70 10.80 -63.49
CA ARG A 325 -9.07 10.27 -63.40
C ARG A 325 -9.29 9.23 -62.30
N PHE A 326 -8.48 9.20 -61.24
CA PHE A 326 -8.59 8.27 -60.13
C PHE A 326 -10.02 8.27 -59.51
N LYS A 327 -10.61 9.46 -59.37
CA LYS A 327 -11.99 9.59 -58.88
C LYS A 327 -12.98 8.74 -59.69
N ARG A 328 -12.85 8.67 -61.03
CA ARG A 328 -13.73 7.84 -61.88
C ARG A 328 -13.57 6.34 -61.60
N ILE A 329 -12.38 5.91 -61.24
CA ILE A 329 -12.13 4.52 -60.82
C ILE A 329 -12.88 4.24 -59.52
N ASN A 330 -12.79 5.10 -58.54
CA ASN A 330 -13.56 4.99 -57.28
C ASN A 330 -15.08 5.00 -57.53
N ASP A 331 -15.56 5.94 -58.32
CA ASP A 331 -16.97 6.09 -58.60
C ASP A 331 -17.56 4.87 -59.37
N SER A 332 -16.73 4.20 -60.20
CA SER A 332 -17.16 3.10 -61.04
C SER A 332 -16.91 1.70 -60.43
N LEU A 333 -15.85 1.53 -59.65
CA LEU A 333 -15.41 0.23 -59.16
C LEU A 333 -15.38 0.13 -57.61
N GLY A 334 -15.66 1.23 -56.93
CA GLY A 334 -15.66 1.32 -55.48
C GLY A 334 -14.30 1.69 -54.87
N HIS A 335 -14.36 2.22 -53.67
CA HIS A 335 -13.16 2.69 -52.93
C HIS A 335 -12.17 1.57 -52.65
N GLU A 336 -12.63 0.32 -52.40
CA GLU A 336 -11.74 -0.82 -52.12
C GLU A 336 -10.80 -1.13 -53.29
N VAL A 337 -11.31 -1.01 -54.53
CA VAL A 337 -10.50 -1.20 -55.73
C VAL A 337 -9.53 -0.04 -55.91
N GLY A 338 -9.97 1.21 -55.61
CA GLY A 338 -9.11 2.38 -55.60
C GLY A 338 -7.98 2.28 -54.58
N ASP A 339 -8.28 1.82 -53.39
CA ASP A 339 -7.28 1.61 -52.33
C ASP A 339 -6.21 0.56 -52.72
N LYS A 340 -6.63 -0.57 -53.31
CA LYS A 340 -5.72 -1.58 -53.82
C LYS A 340 -4.85 -1.04 -54.96
N LEU A 341 -5.44 -0.19 -55.84
CA LEU A 341 -4.68 0.48 -56.89
C LEU A 341 -3.63 1.43 -56.32
N LEU A 342 -3.95 2.23 -55.30
CA LEU A 342 -3.01 3.13 -54.65
C LEU A 342 -1.85 2.37 -54.00
N VAL A 343 -2.11 1.21 -53.35
CA VAL A 343 -1.08 0.35 -52.80
C VAL A 343 -0.12 -0.17 -53.87
N GLU A 344 -0.65 -0.65 -55.00
CA GLU A 344 0.15 -1.14 -56.11
C GLU A 344 0.99 -0.02 -56.74
N ILE A 345 0.42 1.19 -56.95
CA ILE A 345 1.13 2.36 -57.43
C ILE A 345 2.29 2.73 -56.47
N ALA A 346 2.04 2.77 -55.16
CA ALA A 346 3.05 3.03 -54.15
C ALA A 346 4.23 2.04 -54.22
N GLN A 347 3.92 0.75 -54.39
CA GLN A 347 4.97 -0.30 -54.53
C GLN A 347 5.76 -0.09 -55.84
N ARG A 348 5.14 0.24 -56.94
CA ARG A 348 5.83 0.48 -58.22
C ARG A 348 6.72 1.70 -58.16
N LEU A 349 6.26 2.79 -57.55
CA LEU A 349 7.06 3.99 -57.31
C LEU A 349 8.32 3.62 -56.50
N ARG A 350 8.13 2.96 -55.39
CA ARG A 350 9.22 2.55 -54.50
C ARG A 350 10.22 1.61 -55.20
N ALA A 351 9.76 0.65 -55.99
CA ALA A 351 10.61 -0.29 -56.72
C ALA A 351 11.39 0.34 -57.87
N THR A 352 10.91 1.49 -58.38
CA THR A 352 11.57 2.22 -59.50
C THR A 352 12.70 3.16 -58.99
N LEU A 353 12.62 3.59 -57.74
CA LEU A 353 13.49 4.55 -57.07
C LEU A 353 14.71 3.87 -56.45
N ARG A 354 15.76 4.64 -56.23
CA ARG A 354 16.96 4.21 -55.47
C ARG A 354 16.66 4.27 -53.97
N GLU A 355 17.53 3.67 -53.17
CA GLU A 355 17.41 3.67 -51.70
C GLU A 355 17.49 5.08 -51.12
N ASP A 356 18.32 5.95 -51.70
CA ASP A 356 18.50 7.35 -51.29
C ASP A 356 17.37 8.28 -51.72
N ASP A 357 16.51 7.85 -52.66
CA ASP A 357 15.35 8.63 -53.07
C ASP A 357 14.17 8.45 -52.11
N THR A 358 13.38 9.50 -51.96
CA THR A 358 12.18 9.44 -51.11
C THR A 358 10.91 9.52 -51.96
N VAL A 359 9.98 8.61 -51.69
CA VAL A 359 8.58 8.71 -52.19
C VAL A 359 7.61 8.81 -51.02
N ALA A 360 6.63 9.68 -51.12
CA ALA A 360 5.61 9.94 -50.12
C ALA A 360 4.23 10.04 -50.79
N ARG A 361 3.17 9.74 -50.02
CA ARG A 361 1.78 10.02 -50.40
C ARG A 361 1.31 11.27 -49.68
N MET A 362 0.78 12.23 -50.43
CA MET A 362 0.34 13.52 -49.91
C MET A 362 -1.12 13.48 -49.43
N GLY A 363 -1.90 12.55 -50.01
CA GLY A 363 -3.32 12.31 -49.75
C GLY A 363 -4.04 12.01 -51.07
N GLY A 364 -5.18 11.35 -51.01
CA GLY A 364 -5.92 10.99 -52.24
C GLY A 364 -5.06 10.17 -53.20
N ASP A 365 -4.93 10.66 -54.42
CA ASP A 365 -4.19 10.10 -55.56
C ASP A 365 -2.84 10.82 -55.82
N GLU A 366 -2.41 11.69 -54.90
CA GLU A 366 -1.19 12.51 -55.03
C GLU A 366 0.01 11.85 -54.36
N PHE A 367 1.08 11.71 -55.10
CA PHE A 367 2.39 11.25 -54.59
C PHE A 367 3.45 12.29 -54.89
N LEU A 368 4.48 12.33 -54.04
CA LEU A 368 5.64 13.18 -54.20
C LEU A 368 6.90 12.35 -54.13
N VAL A 369 7.80 12.58 -55.08
CA VAL A 369 9.12 11.91 -55.16
C VAL A 369 10.20 12.95 -55.05
N VAL A 370 11.22 12.67 -54.21
CA VAL A 370 12.42 13.47 -54.05
C VAL A 370 13.61 12.65 -54.54
N LEU A 371 14.26 13.15 -55.57
CA LEU A 371 15.49 12.56 -56.10
C LEU A 371 16.71 13.32 -55.61
N ASN A 372 17.64 12.61 -55.02
CA ASN A 372 18.84 13.20 -54.44
C ASN A 372 20.04 13.06 -55.37
N ASN A 373 21.03 13.93 -55.19
CA ASN A 373 22.37 13.87 -55.85
C ASN A 373 22.32 13.76 -57.39
N LEU A 374 21.48 14.58 -58.00
CA LEU A 374 21.38 14.58 -59.43
C LEU A 374 22.60 15.23 -60.13
N SER A 375 23.07 14.58 -61.19
CA SER A 375 24.15 15.09 -62.03
C SER A 375 23.68 16.26 -62.95
N GLY A 376 22.40 16.30 -63.27
CA GLY A 376 21.79 17.32 -64.10
C GLY A 376 20.31 17.12 -64.34
N PRO A 377 19.63 18.08 -65.02
CA PRO A 377 18.20 18.02 -65.35
C PRO A 377 17.81 16.80 -66.16
N ASP A 378 18.69 16.29 -67.04
CA ASP A 378 18.43 15.13 -67.90
C ASP A 378 18.25 13.85 -67.09
N GLU A 379 18.88 13.74 -65.93
CA GLU A 379 18.72 12.59 -65.03
C GLU A 379 17.31 12.59 -64.41
N ALA A 380 16.83 13.77 -63.97
CA ALA A 380 15.46 13.92 -63.48
C ALA A 380 14.44 13.58 -64.58
N ALA A 381 14.64 14.06 -65.81
CA ALA A 381 13.75 13.75 -66.93
C ALA A 381 13.77 12.24 -67.30
N THR A 382 14.92 11.62 -67.18
CA THR A 382 15.05 10.16 -67.39
C THR A 382 14.30 9.35 -66.35
N MET A 383 14.45 9.73 -65.04
CA MET A 383 13.70 9.08 -63.96
C MET A 383 12.20 9.31 -64.09
N ALA A 384 11.75 10.49 -64.46
CA ALA A 384 10.34 10.78 -64.72
C ALA A 384 9.75 9.85 -65.80
N ARG A 385 10.45 9.69 -66.93
CA ARG A 385 10.06 8.74 -67.97
C ARG A 385 9.96 7.30 -67.44
N ARG A 386 10.90 6.88 -66.61
CA ARG A 386 10.89 5.53 -65.99
C ARG A 386 9.67 5.38 -65.06
N LEU A 387 9.40 6.35 -64.21
CA LEU A 387 8.26 6.37 -63.32
C LEU A 387 6.93 6.30 -64.13
N VAL A 388 6.71 7.17 -65.06
CA VAL A 388 5.52 7.17 -65.93
C VAL A 388 5.36 5.82 -66.66
N GLY A 389 6.46 5.26 -67.21
CA GLY A 389 6.45 3.95 -67.85
C GLY A 389 6.09 2.80 -66.91
N ALA A 390 6.59 2.84 -65.66
CA ALA A 390 6.27 1.84 -64.66
C ALA A 390 4.81 1.91 -64.19
N LEU A 391 4.29 3.10 -63.99
CA LEU A 391 2.91 3.33 -63.57
C LEU A 391 1.88 3.00 -64.65
N ARG A 392 2.21 3.19 -65.91
CA ARG A 392 1.34 2.86 -67.04
C ARG A 392 1.16 1.37 -67.29
N ARG A 393 2.00 0.50 -66.65
CA ARG A 393 1.82 -0.95 -66.79
C ARG A 393 0.47 -1.39 -66.20
N PRO A 394 -0.25 -2.34 -66.88
CA PRO A 394 -1.49 -2.85 -66.36
C PRO A 394 -1.36 -3.35 -64.91
N VAL A 395 -2.39 -3.08 -64.10
CA VAL A 395 -2.53 -3.56 -62.72
C VAL A 395 -3.67 -4.57 -62.67
N GLN A 396 -3.42 -5.75 -62.09
CA GLN A 396 -4.45 -6.77 -61.89
C GLN A 396 -5.07 -6.59 -60.50
N ILE A 397 -6.34 -6.21 -60.46
CA ILE A 397 -7.08 -6.06 -59.17
C ILE A 397 -8.40 -6.83 -59.32
N GLU A 398 -8.61 -7.82 -58.47
CA GLU A 398 -9.83 -8.66 -58.41
C GLU A 398 -10.21 -9.27 -59.77
N GLY A 399 -9.21 -9.74 -60.54
CA GLY A 399 -9.39 -10.35 -61.86
C GLY A 399 -9.67 -9.33 -62.99
N ARG A 400 -9.57 -8.06 -62.71
CA ARG A 400 -9.72 -6.96 -63.70
C ARG A 400 -8.34 -6.34 -63.98
N GLU A 401 -8.13 -6.05 -65.26
CA GLU A 401 -6.95 -5.32 -65.70
C GLU A 401 -7.25 -3.81 -65.79
N LEU A 402 -6.53 -3.02 -64.99
CA LEU A 402 -6.67 -1.57 -64.93
C LEU A 402 -5.39 -0.91 -65.49
N VAL A 403 -5.56 0.07 -66.35
CA VAL A 403 -4.50 0.92 -66.85
C VAL A 403 -4.77 2.34 -66.42
N VAL A 404 -3.80 2.92 -65.67
CA VAL A 404 -3.87 4.33 -65.23
C VAL A 404 -2.79 5.14 -65.95
N THR A 405 -3.09 6.39 -66.23
CA THR A 405 -2.09 7.37 -66.64
C THR A 405 -1.80 8.31 -65.49
N THR A 406 -0.68 8.97 -65.53
CA THR A 406 -0.23 9.89 -64.50
C THR A 406 0.25 11.20 -65.11
N SER A 407 -0.11 12.30 -64.45
CA SER A 407 0.46 13.59 -64.65
C SER A 407 1.65 13.80 -63.70
N LEU A 408 2.77 14.31 -64.21
CA LEU A 408 3.98 14.46 -63.41
C LEU A 408 4.58 15.88 -63.65
N GLY A 409 4.68 16.64 -62.57
CA GLY A 409 5.40 17.93 -62.53
C GLY A 409 6.74 17.80 -61.87
N ILE A 410 7.76 18.49 -62.35
CA ILE A 410 9.17 18.44 -61.85
C ILE A 410 9.62 19.84 -61.50
N SER A 411 10.27 19.99 -60.35
CA SER A 411 11.03 21.18 -59.95
C SER A 411 12.44 20.75 -59.51
N ILE A 412 13.45 21.49 -59.95
CA ILE A 412 14.85 21.15 -59.69
C ILE A 412 15.50 22.29 -58.91
N TYR A 413 16.02 21.93 -57.73
CA TYR A 413 16.84 22.82 -56.94
C TYR A 413 18.31 22.74 -57.41
N PRO A 414 19.06 23.83 -57.55
CA PRO A 414 18.63 25.23 -57.36
C PRO A 414 18.15 25.90 -58.62
N ASP A 415 17.93 25.14 -59.73
CA ASP A 415 17.69 25.70 -61.06
C ASP A 415 16.31 26.40 -61.19
N ASP A 416 15.25 25.83 -60.57
CA ASP A 416 13.87 26.34 -60.62
C ASP A 416 13.46 27.12 -59.33
N SER A 417 14.20 26.93 -58.22
CA SER A 417 13.92 27.59 -56.94
C SER A 417 15.18 27.65 -56.08
N GLN A 418 15.32 28.73 -55.29
CA GLN A 418 16.41 28.92 -54.31
C GLN A 418 15.97 28.58 -52.91
#